data_c7c2dec4db0d3473c864e33a3f477c92
#
_entry.id   c7c2dec4db0d3473c864e33a3f477c92
#
_cell.length_a   1.000
_cell.length_b   1.000
_cell.length_c   1.000
_cell.angle_alpha   90.00
_cell.angle_beta   90.00
_cell.angle_gamma   90.00
#
_symmetry.space_group_name_H-M   'P 1'
#
loop_
_entity.id
_entity.type
_entity.pdbx_description
1 polymer ?
#
loop_
_entity_poly.entity_id
_entity_poly.type
_entity_poly.pdbx_seq_one_letter_code
_entity_poly.pdbx_strand_id
1 'polypeptide(L)'
;MRIGVVKESDQETRVAIVPSSLRKLTKAGFEVVVESGAGLASSHDDQAYIDAGASIGSRDEVLACPHVLAVGFPGIDGLAAGTNVVCVADPFRHPDRVKACMDAGVTLMSMDMIPRRLSRAQSMDVNSSQDNLAGYKAVLLGAAHVPKGIPMMTTSAGTVRPAKVVVMGSGVAGLQAIATAKRLGAVVYASDVRK
;
A
#
# COMPACT_ATOMS: atom_id res chain seq x y z
N MET A 1 -20.79 -2.52 -14.47
CA MET A 1 -19.59 -1.74 -14.85
C MET A 1 -18.38 -2.58 -14.52
N ARG A 2 -17.43 -2.76 -15.47
CA ARG A 2 -16.25 -3.64 -15.30
C ARG A 2 -15.06 -2.90 -14.71
N ILE A 3 -14.35 -3.54 -13.80
CA ILE A 3 -13.12 -3.05 -13.16
C ILE A 3 -12.03 -4.08 -13.39
N GLY A 4 -10.90 -3.66 -13.93
CA GLY A 4 -9.71 -4.49 -14.08
C GLY A 4 -8.73 -4.26 -12.92
N VAL A 5 -8.12 -5.31 -12.41
CA VAL A 5 -7.06 -5.24 -11.38
C VAL A 5 -5.80 -5.84 -11.99
N VAL A 6 -4.77 -5.03 -12.16
CA VAL A 6 -3.53 -5.48 -12.78
C VAL A 6 -2.62 -6.21 -11.78
N LYS A 7 -1.80 -7.10 -12.31
CA LYS A 7 -0.64 -7.63 -11.61
C LYS A 7 0.47 -6.58 -11.63
N GLU A 8 1.02 -6.29 -10.46
CA GLU A 8 2.13 -5.35 -10.32
C GLU A 8 3.46 -5.93 -10.83
N SER A 9 4.49 -5.09 -10.90
CA SER A 9 5.85 -5.54 -11.20
C SER A 9 6.39 -6.46 -10.11
N ASP A 10 7.42 -7.25 -10.42
CA ASP A 10 8.03 -8.20 -9.47
C ASP A 10 8.62 -7.55 -8.20
N GLN A 11 8.85 -6.23 -8.23
CA GLN A 11 9.33 -5.47 -7.06
C GLN A 11 8.20 -5.00 -6.14
N GLU A 12 6.95 -5.01 -6.61
CA GLU A 12 5.78 -4.61 -5.83
C GLU A 12 5.02 -5.86 -5.36
N THR A 13 5.01 -6.08 -4.07
CA THR A 13 4.35 -7.25 -3.47
C THR A 13 2.89 -7.02 -3.11
N ARG A 14 2.42 -5.77 -3.17
CA ARG A 14 1.04 -5.44 -2.89
C ARG A 14 0.16 -5.67 -4.12
N VAL A 15 -1.13 -5.75 -3.90
CA VAL A 15 -2.16 -5.79 -4.94
C VAL A 15 -3.20 -4.71 -4.66
N ALA A 16 -3.76 -4.11 -5.70
CA ALA A 16 -4.70 -3.00 -5.54
C ALA A 16 -5.98 -3.36 -4.77
N ILE A 17 -6.41 -4.61 -4.83
CA ILE A 17 -7.56 -5.11 -4.06
C ILE A 17 -7.31 -6.55 -3.60
N VAL A 18 -7.65 -6.84 -2.35
CA VAL A 18 -7.60 -8.19 -1.78
C VAL A 18 -9.00 -8.85 -1.83
N PRO A 19 -9.09 -10.20 -1.83
CA PRO A 19 -10.37 -10.92 -1.92
C PRO A 19 -11.41 -10.48 -0.89
N SER A 20 -10.99 -10.18 0.34
CA SER A 20 -11.89 -9.72 1.40
C SER A 20 -12.56 -8.38 1.11
N SER A 21 -11.87 -7.48 0.38
CA SER A 21 -12.39 -6.17 -0.01
C SER A 21 -13.22 -6.22 -1.28
N LEU A 22 -13.00 -7.22 -2.15
CA LEU A 22 -13.69 -7.40 -3.41
C LEU A 22 -15.21 -7.51 -3.24
N ARG A 23 -15.66 -8.20 -2.18
CA ARG A 23 -17.08 -8.37 -1.88
C ARG A 23 -17.88 -7.06 -1.78
N LYS A 24 -17.22 -5.96 -1.46
CA LYS A 24 -17.87 -4.63 -1.42
C LYS A 24 -18.20 -4.14 -2.83
N LEU A 25 -17.30 -4.38 -3.78
CA LEU A 25 -17.49 -3.99 -5.19
C LEU A 25 -18.54 -4.87 -5.86
N THR A 26 -18.47 -6.19 -5.68
CA THR A 26 -19.45 -7.11 -6.27
C THR A 26 -20.88 -6.86 -5.74
N LYS A 27 -21.03 -6.57 -4.44
CA LYS A 27 -22.31 -6.15 -3.86
C LYS A 27 -22.82 -4.82 -4.41
N ALA A 28 -21.94 -3.93 -4.83
CA ALA A 28 -22.30 -2.66 -5.47
C ALA A 28 -22.60 -2.82 -6.97
N GLY A 29 -22.59 -4.05 -7.51
CA GLY A 29 -22.92 -4.35 -8.90
C GLY A 29 -21.76 -4.17 -9.88
N PHE A 30 -20.51 -4.12 -9.38
CA PHE A 30 -19.33 -4.12 -10.24
C PHE A 30 -18.92 -5.55 -10.60
N GLU A 31 -18.57 -5.74 -11.85
CA GLU A 31 -17.86 -6.94 -12.34
C GLU A 31 -16.36 -6.66 -12.21
N VAL A 32 -15.62 -7.55 -11.55
CA VAL A 32 -14.19 -7.37 -11.35
C VAL A 32 -13.42 -8.48 -12.05
N VAL A 33 -12.47 -8.08 -12.88
CA VAL A 33 -11.53 -8.97 -13.57
C VAL A 33 -10.16 -8.76 -12.96
N VAL A 34 -9.57 -9.80 -12.41
CA VAL A 34 -8.24 -9.76 -11.79
C VAL A 34 -7.26 -10.46 -12.72
N GLU A 35 -6.12 -9.83 -12.98
CA GLU A 35 -5.05 -10.44 -13.76
C GLU A 35 -4.53 -11.69 -13.04
N SER A 36 -4.35 -12.79 -13.80
CA SER A 36 -3.89 -14.06 -13.22
C SER A 36 -2.57 -13.87 -12.45
N GLY A 37 -2.55 -14.38 -11.23
CA GLY A 37 -1.41 -14.28 -10.34
C GLY A 37 -1.18 -12.89 -9.72
N ALA A 38 -2.10 -11.93 -9.86
CA ALA A 38 -1.94 -10.57 -9.30
C ALA A 38 -1.80 -10.55 -7.77
N GLY A 39 -2.45 -11.48 -7.07
CA GLY A 39 -2.43 -11.55 -5.61
C GLY A 39 -1.34 -12.44 -5.01
N LEU A 40 -0.59 -13.18 -5.82
CA LEU A 40 0.35 -14.21 -5.31
C LEU A 40 1.41 -13.64 -4.36
N ALA A 41 2.00 -12.48 -4.69
CA ALA A 41 2.98 -11.82 -3.84
C ALA A 41 2.38 -11.31 -2.51
N SER A 42 1.06 -11.15 -2.45
CA SER A 42 0.28 -10.78 -1.24
C SER A 42 -0.37 -12.01 -0.56
N SER A 43 0.07 -13.23 -0.89
CA SER A 43 -0.45 -14.50 -0.35
C SER A 43 -1.92 -14.77 -0.68
N HIS A 44 -2.38 -14.30 -1.84
CA HIS A 44 -3.71 -14.58 -2.37
C HIS A 44 -3.59 -15.23 -3.75
N ASP A 45 -4.08 -16.46 -3.88
CA ASP A 45 -4.15 -17.16 -5.16
C ASP A 45 -5.39 -16.74 -5.98
N ASP A 46 -5.43 -17.12 -7.25
CA ASP A 46 -6.52 -16.80 -8.15
C ASP A 46 -7.86 -17.40 -7.66
N GLN A 47 -7.82 -18.56 -6.98
CA GLN A 47 -9.03 -19.20 -6.45
C GLN A 47 -9.70 -18.36 -5.37
N ALA A 48 -8.91 -17.69 -4.49
CA ALA A 48 -9.46 -16.81 -3.48
C ALA A 48 -10.23 -15.61 -4.07
N TYR A 49 -9.80 -15.12 -5.24
CA TYR A 49 -10.52 -14.06 -5.97
C TYR A 49 -11.80 -14.59 -6.62
N ILE A 50 -11.76 -15.79 -7.20
CA ILE A 50 -12.95 -16.46 -7.77
C ILE A 50 -14.00 -16.69 -6.68
N ASP A 51 -13.61 -17.20 -5.52
CA ASP A 51 -14.50 -17.44 -4.38
C ASP A 51 -15.09 -16.13 -3.81
N ALA A 52 -14.41 -15.00 -4.02
CA ALA A 52 -14.90 -13.67 -3.66
C ALA A 52 -15.77 -13.02 -4.74
N GLY A 53 -15.96 -13.69 -5.91
CA GLY A 53 -16.85 -13.26 -6.98
C GLY A 53 -16.19 -12.44 -8.09
N ALA A 54 -14.86 -12.53 -8.27
CA ALA A 54 -14.16 -12.00 -9.43
C ALA A 54 -14.04 -13.06 -10.54
N SER A 55 -13.75 -12.60 -11.75
CA SER A 55 -13.18 -13.44 -12.81
C SER A 55 -11.68 -13.23 -12.90
N ILE A 56 -10.96 -14.25 -13.35
CA ILE A 56 -9.54 -14.16 -13.65
C ILE A 56 -9.39 -13.98 -15.15
N GLY A 57 -8.49 -13.09 -15.55
CA GLY A 57 -8.25 -12.77 -16.96
C GLY A 57 -6.78 -12.55 -17.27
N SER A 58 -6.49 -12.37 -18.55
CA SER A 58 -5.21 -11.94 -19.06
C SER A 58 -4.98 -10.44 -18.79
N ARG A 59 -3.73 -9.97 -18.92
CA ARG A 59 -3.43 -8.54 -18.83
C ARG A 59 -4.22 -7.71 -19.82
N ASP A 60 -4.36 -8.18 -21.08
CA ASP A 60 -5.11 -7.47 -22.11
C ASP A 60 -6.60 -7.34 -21.76
N GLU A 61 -7.21 -8.38 -21.20
CA GLU A 61 -8.60 -8.35 -20.74
C GLU A 61 -8.81 -7.37 -19.57
N VAL A 62 -7.83 -7.27 -18.67
CA VAL A 62 -7.83 -6.34 -17.53
C VAL A 62 -7.67 -4.90 -18.02
N LEU A 63 -6.72 -4.63 -18.93
CA LEU A 63 -6.48 -3.29 -19.47
C LEU A 63 -7.62 -2.81 -20.40
N ALA A 64 -8.39 -3.72 -20.99
CA ALA A 64 -9.59 -3.39 -21.78
C ALA A 64 -10.79 -2.97 -20.89
N CYS A 65 -10.69 -3.06 -19.56
CA CYS A 65 -11.74 -2.59 -18.67
C CYS A 65 -11.81 -1.06 -18.63
N PRO A 66 -13.01 -0.47 -18.52
CA PRO A 66 -13.16 1.00 -18.45
C PRO A 66 -12.59 1.63 -17.18
N HIS A 67 -12.34 0.82 -16.15
CA HIS A 67 -11.68 1.23 -14.91
C HIS A 67 -10.57 0.23 -14.59
N VAL A 68 -9.36 0.72 -14.37
CA VAL A 68 -8.18 -0.10 -14.04
C VAL A 68 -7.64 0.33 -12.69
N LEU A 69 -7.50 -0.63 -11.79
CA LEU A 69 -6.92 -0.44 -10.46
C LEU A 69 -5.49 -1.00 -10.42
N ALA A 70 -4.57 -0.21 -9.92
CA ALA A 70 -3.19 -0.59 -9.68
C ALA A 70 -2.67 0.01 -8.37
N VAL A 71 -1.63 -0.56 -7.80
CA VAL A 71 -0.88 0.05 -6.70
C VAL A 71 0.03 1.13 -7.24
N GLY A 72 0.94 0.78 -8.15
CA GLY A 72 1.78 1.71 -8.87
C GLY A 72 1.16 2.13 -10.21
N PHE A 73 1.81 3.06 -10.92
CA PHE A 73 1.37 3.46 -12.25
C PHE A 73 1.59 2.32 -13.26
N PRO A 74 0.54 1.76 -13.88
CA PRO A 74 0.65 0.57 -14.72
C PRO A 74 1.22 0.83 -16.12
N GLY A 75 1.52 2.09 -16.48
CA GLY A 75 1.76 2.53 -17.84
C GLY A 75 0.47 2.87 -18.59
N ILE A 76 0.61 3.23 -19.87
CA ILE A 76 -0.52 3.54 -20.75
C ILE A 76 -0.71 2.48 -21.85
N ASP A 77 0.27 1.60 -22.04
CA ASP A 77 0.24 0.59 -23.11
C ASP A 77 -0.94 -0.38 -22.89
N GLY A 78 -1.74 -0.55 -23.90
CA GLY A 78 -2.94 -1.38 -23.88
C GLY A 78 -4.19 -0.70 -23.30
N LEU A 79 -4.10 0.54 -22.79
CA LEU A 79 -5.26 1.28 -22.32
C LEU A 79 -5.97 2.01 -23.48
N ALA A 80 -7.29 1.95 -23.53
CA ALA A 80 -8.08 2.71 -24.48
C ALA A 80 -8.31 4.15 -24.01
N ALA A 81 -8.51 5.08 -24.93
CA ALA A 81 -8.98 6.43 -24.60
C ALA A 81 -10.31 6.36 -23.84
N GLY A 82 -10.44 7.18 -22.80
CA GLY A 82 -11.59 7.16 -21.89
C GLY A 82 -11.46 6.18 -20.70
N THR A 83 -10.41 5.35 -20.65
CA THR A 83 -10.13 4.52 -19.46
C THR A 83 -9.81 5.37 -18.24
N ASN A 84 -10.32 4.97 -17.08
CA ASN A 84 -9.98 5.56 -15.79
C ASN A 84 -8.97 4.66 -15.05
N VAL A 85 -7.80 5.20 -14.74
CA VAL A 85 -6.75 4.52 -13.98
C VAL A 85 -6.72 5.07 -12.57
N VAL A 86 -6.85 4.20 -11.56
CA VAL A 86 -6.75 4.54 -10.14
C VAL A 86 -5.49 3.89 -9.58
N CYS A 87 -4.52 4.69 -9.17
CA CYS A 87 -3.23 4.19 -8.65
C CYS A 87 -2.51 5.25 -7.81
N VAL A 88 -1.35 4.91 -7.28
CA VAL A 88 -0.38 5.87 -6.73
C VAL A 88 0.58 6.26 -7.86
N ALA A 89 0.39 7.42 -8.45
CA ALA A 89 1.14 7.85 -9.63
C ALA A 89 2.34 8.76 -9.33
N ASP A 90 2.40 9.36 -8.14
CA ASP A 90 3.42 10.34 -7.73
C ASP A 90 3.64 11.44 -8.79
N PRO A 91 2.59 12.22 -9.14
CA PRO A 91 2.60 13.10 -10.30
C PRO A 91 3.59 14.28 -10.18
N PHE A 92 3.99 14.63 -8.96
CA PHE A 92 4.98 15.68 -8.74
C PHE A 92 6.39 15.24 -9.09
N ARG A 93 6.75 13.98 -8.83
CA ARG A 93 8.05 13.42 -9.21
C ARG A 93 8.05 12.88 -10.64
N HIS A 94 6.88 12.50 -11.14
CA HIS A 94 6.68 11.87 -12.45
C HIS A 94 5.64 12.61 -13.29
N PRO A 95 5.87 13.89 -13.66
CA PRO A 95 4.95 14.65 -14.51
C PRO A 95 4.80 14.06 -15.93
N ASP A 96 5.77 13.26 -16.36
CA ASP A 96 5.75 12.46 -17.58
C ASP A 96 4.57 11.48 -17.62
N ARG A 97 4.21 10.86 -16.49
CA ARG A 97 3.04 9.96 -16.39
C ARG A 97 1.72 10.69 -16.63
N VAL A 98 1.60 11.91 -16.09
CA VAL A 98 0.42 12.74 -16.29
C VAL A 98 0.30 13.11 -17.77
N LYS A 99 1.43 13.54 -18.39
CA LYS A 99 1.47 13.87 -19.81
C LYS A 99 1.09 12.68 -20.68
N ALA A 100 1.64 11.51 -20.40
CA ALA A 100 1.32 10.28 -21.13
C ALA A 100 -0.18 9.94 -21.06
N CYS A 101 -0.80 10.06 -19.88
CA CYS A 101 -2.25 9.87 -19.72
C CYS A 101 -3.05 10.90 -20.53
N MET A 102 -2.65 12.17 -20.50
CA MET A 102 -3.32 13.23 -21.30
C MET A 102 -3.24 12.95 -22.80
N ASP A 103 -2.05 12.61 -23.29
CA ASP A 103 -1.81 12.34 -24.72
C ASP A 103 -2.59 11.09 -25.19
N ALA A 104 -2.78 10.10 -24.31
CA ALA A 104 -3.58 8.88 -24.57
C ALA A 104 -5.09 9.03 -24.32
N GLY A 105 -5.56 10.18 -23.83
CA GLY A 105 -6.96 10.37 -23.44
C GLY A 105 -7.41 9.52 -22.25
N VAL A 106 -6.49 9.14 -21.36
CA VAL A 106 -6.72 8.34 -20.15
C VAL A 106 -6.94 9.28 -18.96
N THR A 107 -7.95 9.00 -18.14
CA THR A 107 -8.17 9.73 -16.88
C THR A 107 -7.34 9.09 -15.76
N LEU A 108 -6.42 9.85 -15.19
CA LEU A 108 -5.59 9.41 -14.05
C LEU A 108 -6.17 9.91 -12.73
N MET A 109 -6.52 8.99 -11.84
CA MET A 109 -6.95 9.25 -10.45
C MET A 109 -5.82 8.85 -9.50
N SER A 110 -4.97 9.81 -9.14
CA SER A 110 -3.82 9.55 -8.28
C SER A 110 -4.22 9.56 -6.80
N MET A 111 -4.15 8.41 -6.15
CA MET A 111 -4.58 8.23 -4.75
C MET A 111 -3.72 9.00 -3.75
N ASP A 112 -2.45 9.24 -4.07
CA ASP A 112 -1.53 10.05 -3.27
C ASP A 112 -1.82 11.55 -3.32
N MET A 113 -2.69 11.99 -4.26
CA MET A 113 -3.18 13.37 -4.37
C MET A 113 -4.46 13.64 -3.56
N ILE A 114 -5.02 12.65 -2.91
CA ILE A 114 -6.22 12.82 -2.09
C ILE A 114 -5.94 13.76 -0.91
N PRO A 115 -6.72 14.84 -0.73
CA PRO A 115 -6.44 15.86 0.26
C PRO A 115 -6.75 15.38 1.68
N ARG A 116 -5.74 15.09 2.48
CA ARG A 116 -5.84 14.57 3.87
C ARG A 116 -6.65 15.47 4.83
N ARG A 117 -6.80 16.76 4.51
CA ARG A 117 -7.53 17.74 5.35
C ARG A 117 -9.03 17.58 5.31
N LEU A 118 -9.55 16.87 4.31
CA LEU A 118 -10.98 16.65 4.15
C LEU A 118 -11.42 15.40 4.92
N SER A 119 -12.32 15.54 5.89
CA SER A 119 -12.80 14.42 6.72
C SER A 119 -13.33 13.25 5.88
N ARG A 120 -14.02 13.54 4.76
CA ARG A 120 -14.52 12.50 3.85
C ARG A 120 -13.42 11.76 3.10
N ALA A 121 -12.25 12.39 2.91
CA ALA A 121 -11.14 11.82 2.18
C ALA A 121 -10.21 10.98 3.06
N GLN A 122 -10.31 11.10 4.39
CA GLN A 122 -9.43 10.36 5.32
C GLN A 122 -9.53 8.84 5.17
N SER A 123 -10.70 8.31 4.85
CA SER A 123 -10.88 6.87 4.59
C SER A 123 -10.22 6.39 3.29
N MET A 124 -9.82 7.31 2.42
CA MET A 124 -9.13 7.05 1.14
C MET A 124 -7.65 7.45 1.19
N ASP A 125 -7.12 7.85 2.35
CA ASP A 125 -5.73 8.29 2.53
C ASP A 125 -4.78 7.08 2.51
N VAL A 126 -4.34 6.71 1.31
CA VAL A 126 -3.39 5.62 1.10
C VAL A 126 -2.01 5.95 1.67
N ASN A 127 -1.61 7.23 1.65
CA ASN A 127 -0.31 7.64 2.16
C ASN A 127 -0.21 7.36 3.66
N SER A 128 -1.19 7.80 4.45
CA SER A 128 -1.20 7.53 5.90
C SER A 128 -1.27 6.04 6.23
N SER A 129 -2.03 5.24 5.48
CA SER A 129 -2.09 3.80 5.70
C SER A 129 -0.76 3.12 5.42
N GLN A 130 -0.05 3.51 4.36
CA GLN A 130 1.27 2.97 4.02
C GLN A 130 2.37 3.49 4.96
N ASP A 131 2.33 4.76 5.35
CA ASP A 131 3.24 5.35 6.34
C ASP A 131 3.16 4.59 7.69
N ASN A 132 1.95 4.18 8.09
CA ASN A 132 1.75 3.38 9.30
C ASN A 132 2.49 2.03 9.20
N LEU A 133 2.32 1.31 8.09
CA LEU A 133 3.03 0.05 7.84
C LEU A 133 4.54 0.24 7.74
N ALA A 134 4.98 1.34 7.12
CA ALA A 134 6.39 1.69 7.02
C ALA A 134 7.02 1.90 8.42
N GLY A 135 6.36 2.64 9.30
CA GLY A 135 6.80 2.85 10.68
C GLY A 135 6.91 1.55 11.47
N TYR A 136 5.93 0.64 11.32
CA TYR A 136 5.97 -0.70 11.90
C TYR A 136 7.18 -1.51 11.39
N LYS A 137 7.32 -1.60 10.06
CA LYS A 137 8.38 -2.37 9.41
C LYS A 137 9.77 -1.85 9.73
N ALA A 138 9.94 -0.52 9.78
CA ALA A 138 11.23 0.10 10.11
C ALA A 138 11.75 -0.34 11.47
N VAL A 139 10.89 -0.42 12.49
CA VAL A 139 11.29 -0.89 13.82
C VAL A 139 11.67 -2.37 13.82
N LEU A 140 10.92 -3.21 13.10
CA LEU A 140 11.25 -4.64 12.99
C LEU A 140 12.58 -4.86 12.29
N LEU A 141 12.85 -4.12 11.21
CA LEU A 141 14.14 -4.17 10.51
C LEU A 141 15.26 -3.69 11.43
N GLY A 142 15.09 -2.55 12.12
CA GLY A 142 16.03 -2.06 13.09
C GLY A 142 16.31 -3.08 14.20
N ALA A 143 15.27 -3.71 14.73
CA ALA A 143 15.40 -4.73 15.77
C ALA A 143 16.19 -5.97 15.29
N ALA A 144 16.00 -6.36 14.02
CA ALA A 144 16.73 -7.50 13.42
C ALA A 144 18.22 -7.20 13.17
N HIS A 145 18.58 -5.93 12.96
CA HIS A 145 19.96 -5.52 12.66
C HIS A 145 20.78 -5.14 13.89
N VAL A 146 20.14 -4.81 15.01
CA VAL A 146 20.86 -4.43 16.24
C VAL A 146 21.42 -5.67 16.92
N PRO A 147 22.74 -5.74 17.25
CA PRO A 147 23.34 -6.89 17.90
C PRO A 147 23.03 -6.92 19.41
N LYS A 148 21.77 -6.68 19.79
CA LYS A 148 21.30 -6.58 21.16
C LYS A 148 19.81 -6.89 21.25
N GLY A 149 19.37 -7.52 22.34
CA GLY A 149 17.95 -7.68 22.64
C GLY A 149 17.26 -6.34 22.83
N ILE A 150 16.03 -6.20 22.31
CA ILE A 150 15.27 -4.96 22.44
C ILE A 150 14.68 -4.78 23.84
N PRO A 151 14.00 -5.80 24.45
CA PRO A 151 13.46 -5.67 25.79
C PRO A 151 14.55 -5.81 26.86
N MET A 152 14.21 -5.45 28.07
CA MET A 152 14.96 -5.88 29.25
C MET A 152 14.85 -7.39 29.40
N MET A 153 15.96 -8.07 29.62
CA MET A 153 16.00 -9.52 29.87
C MET A 153 16.78 -9.77 31.14
N THR A 154 16.19 -10.54 32.04
CA THR A 154 16.83 -10.91 33.31
C THR A 154 16.94 -12.44 33.41
N THR A 155 18.12 -12.92 33.71
CA THR A 155 18.43 -14.33 33.97
C THR A 155 19.20 -14.45 35.27
N SER A 156 19.47 -15.67 35.72
CA SER A 156 20.36 -15.93 36.87
C SER A 156 21.79 -15.37 36.65
N ALA A 157 22.22 -15.19 35.42
CA ALA A 157 23.51 -14.61 35.04
C ALA A 157 23.54 -13.07 35.04
N GLY A 158 22.41 -12.42 35.24
CA GLY A 158 22.30 -10.95 35.28
C GLY A 158 21.21 -10.38 34.43
N THR A 159 21.19 -9.05 34.32
CA THR A 159 20.18 -8.26 33.60
C THR A 159 20.75 -7.52 32.39
N VAL A 160 20.19 -7.75 31.24
CA VAL A 160 20.45 -6.96 30.01
C VAL A 160 19.47 -5.79 29.99
N ARG A 161 20.01 -4.57 29.94
CA ARG A 161 19.19 -3.34 29.85
C ARG A 161 18.51 -3.25 28.48
N PRO A 162 17.29 -2.69 28.40
CA PRO A 162 16.57 -2.54 27.13
C PRO A 162 17.35 -1.66 26.13
N ALA A 163 17.07 -1.86 24.87
CA ALA A 163 17.58 -1.01 23.80
C ALA A 163 16.96 0.40 23.91
N LYS A 164 17.74 1.41 23.52
CA LYS A 164 17.25 2.79 23.35
C LYS A 164 16.97 3.03 21.89
N VAL A 165 15.77 3.48 21.58
CA VAL A 165 15.31 3.82 20.22
C VAL A 165 15.03 5.32 20.17
N VAL A 166 15.58 5.99 19.18
CA VAL A 166 15.31 7.41 18.91
C VAL A 166 14.49 7.50 17.64
N VAL A 167 13.35 8.18 17.71
CA VAL A 167 12.46 8.41 16.57
C VAL A 167 12.47 9.91 16.25
N MET A 168 12.96 10.26 15.08
CA MET A 168 12.97 11.64 14.58
C MET A 168 11.78 11.85 13.64
N GLY A 169 10.80 12.63 14.08
CA GLY A 169 9.51 12.84 13.44
C GLY A 169 8.38 12.02 14.09
N SER A 170 7.33 12.70 14.54
CA SER A 170 6.13 12.12 15.19
C SER A 170 4.91 12.15 14.27
N GLY A 171 5.11 12.07 12.94
CA GLY A 171 4.03 11.84 11.97
C GLY A 171 3.48 10.41 12.06
N VAL A 172 2.65 10.01 11.10
CA VAL A 172 1.98 8.70 11.10
C VAL A 172 2.99 7.56 11.24
N ALA A 173 4.05 7.55 10.42
CA ALA A 173 5.12 6.55 10.49
C ALA A 173 5.85 6.59 11.85
N GLY A 174 6.21 7.80 12.33
CA GLY A 174 6.92 7.96 13.61
C GLY A 174 6.09 7.51 14.80
N LEU A 175 4.82 7.85 14.87
CA LEU A 175 3.92 7.41 15.94
C LEU A 175 3.77 5.89 15.96
N GLN A 176 3.65 5.26 14.80
CA GLN A 176 3.62 3.80 14.71
C GLN A 176 4.96 3.17 15.09
N ALA A 177 6.09 3.77 14.70
CA ALA A 177 7.41 3.32 15.10
C ALA A 177 7.58 3.40 16.63
N ILE A 178 7.17 4.50 17.26
CA ILE A 178 7.17 4.66 18.73
C ILE A 178 6.34 3.55 19.38
N ALA A 179 5.11 3.34 18.91
CA ALA A 179 4.22 2.32 19.46
C ALA A 179 4.82 0.91 19.33
N THR A 180 5.40 0.59 18.17
CA THR A 180 6.02 -0.71 17.90
C THR A 180 7.26 -0.93 18.76
N ALA A 181 8.18 0.04 18.83
CA ALA A 181 9.39 -0.05 19.64
C ALA A 181 9.07 -0.20 21.14
N LYS A 182 8.05 0.52 21.64
CA LYS A 182 7.58 0.36 23.03
C LYS A 182 7.01 -1.03 23.28
N ARG A 183 6.21 -1.58 22.34
CA ARG A 183 5.69 -2.96 22.47
C ARG A 183 6.79 -4.00 22.48
N LEU A 184 7.90 -3.77 21.76
CA LEU A 184 9.09 -4.62 21.81
C LEU A 184 9.91 -4.44 23.10
N GLY A 185 9.53 -3.52 24.00
CA GLY A 185 10.18 -3.30 25.27
C GLY A 185 11.37 -2.34 25.23
N ALA A 186 11.52 -1.55 24.19
CA ALA A 186 12.53 -0.50 24.09
C ALA A 186 12.23 0.71 25.00
N VAL A 187 13.28 1.43 25.39
CA VAL A 187 13.18 2.78 25.88
C VAL A 187 13.17 3.72 24.68
N VAL A 188 12.06 4.44 24.48
CA VAL A 188 11.86 5.25 23.26
C VAL A 188 11.96 6.74 23.59
N TYR A 189 12.76 7.44 22.81
CA TYR A 189 12.84 8.89 22.75
C TYR A 189 12.30 9.36 21.41
N ALA A 190 11.53 10.43 21.39
CA ALA A 190 10.98 10.98 20.16
C ALA A 190 11.17 12.50 20.10
N SER A 191 11.36 13.02 18.91
CA SER A 191 11.45 14.45 18.63
C SER A 191 10.70 14.77 17.34
N ASP A 192 10.05 15.94 17.27
CA ASP A 192 9.44 16.49 16.04
C ASP A 192 9.80 17.95 15.93
N VAL A 193 9.87 18.46 14.70
CA VAL A 193 10.10 19.89 14.43
C VAL A 193 8.83 20.72 14.62
N ARG A 194 7.68 20.08 14.61
CA ARG A 194 6.39 20.71 14.92
C ARG A 194 6.14 20.66 16.42
N LYS A 195 5.66 21.78 16.96
CA LYS A 195 5.23 21.89 18.35
C LYS A 195 3.85 21.29 18.56
#